data_d5a8195533e0a9d16196a015fc6c11e5
#
_entry.id   d5a8195533e0a9d16196a015fc6c11e5
#
_cell.length_a   1.000
_cell.length_b   1.000
_cell.length_c   1.000
_cell.angle_alpha   90.00
_cell.angle_beta   90.00
_cell.angle_gamma   90.00
#
_symmetry.space_group_name_H-M   'P 1'
#
loop_
_entity.id
_entity.type
_entity.pdbx_description
1 polymer ?
#
loop_
_entity_poly.entity_id
_entity_poly.type
_entity_poly.pdbx_seq_one_letter_code
_entity_poly.pdbx_strand_id
1 'polypeptide(L)'
;ISLHRFADSYQVELSHSDPASQAQVAPLRGGAALDPAALLGLQGNPASYGRTLAEQLFSDRDVKQRFVQVETAAQASGASLRLSLVIDPSAQELQALRWELLRHPETGATLTTSETLLLSRFMVSRDFRPIKLRARSELTGVIAVAAPPAASLQQRGLAAVDFEGEVSRVRAALAGV
;
A
#
# COMPACT_ATOMS: atom_id res chain seq x y z
N ILE A 1 0.44 5.87 -7.84
CA ILE A 1 -0.81 6.56 -7.46
C ILE A 1 -0.48 7.53 -6.35
N SER A 2 -0.79 8.82 -6.55
CA SER A 2 -0.67 9.84 -5.50
C SER A 2 -2.05 10.36 -5.13
N LEU A 3 -2.29 10.53 -3.84
CA LEU A 3 -3.56 11.00 -3.29
C LEU A 3 -3.36 12.33 -2.60
N HIS A 4 -4.18 13.30 -2.95
CA HIS A 4 -4.17 14.66 -2.43
C HIS A 4 -5.56 15.05 -1.96
N ARG A 5 -5.64 15.92 -0.94
CA ARG A 5 -6.90 16.60 -0.60
C ARG A 5 -7.04 17.83 -1.49
N PHE A 6 -8.21 17.98 -2.08
CA PHE A 6 -8.56 19.16 -2.87
C PHE A 6 -9.93 19.67 -2.40
N ALA A 7 -9.93 20.77 -1.69
CA ALA A 7 -11.10 21.28 -0.97
C ALA A 7 -11.73 20.20 -0.06
N ASP A 8 -13.01 19.86 -0.27
CA ASP A 8 -13.73 18.85 0.50
C ASP A 8 -13.74 17.46 -0.15
N SER A 9 -12.89 17.26 -1.18
CA SER A 9 -12.79 16.00 -1.93
C SER A 9 -11.35 15.51 -1.99
N TYR A 10 -11.17 14.32 -2.58
CA TYR A 10 -9.84 13.77 -2.86
C TYR A 10 -9.58 13.73 -4.35
N GLN A 11 -8.34 14.00 -4.72
CA GLN A 11 -7.85 13.87 -6.07
C GLN A 11 -6.83 12.73 -6.11
N VAL A 12 -6.94 11.90 -7.13
CA VAL A 12 -5.96 10.86 -7.44
C VAL A 12 -5.17 11.29 -8.68
N GLU A 13 -3.86 11.13 -8.60
CA GLU A 13 -2.95 11.30 -9.72
C GLU A 13 -2.29 9.96 -10.05
N LEU A 14 -2.43 9.53 -11.30
CA LEU A 14 -1.76 8.37 -11.86
C LEU A 14 -0.58 8.80 -12.71
N SER A 15 0.61 8.47 -12.28
CA SER A 15 1.84 8.54 -13.07
C SER A 15 2.35 7.12 -13.36
N HIS A 16 2.84 6.89 -14.55
CA HIS A 16 3.43 5.61 -14.95
C HIS A 16 4.81 5.87 -15.54
N SER A 17 5.76 5.06 -15.15
CA SER A 17 7.10 5.01 -15.75
C SER A 17 7.41 3.58 -16.14
N ASP A 18 7.88 3.41 -17.37
CA ASP A 18 8.41 2.15 -17.86
C ASP A 18 9.95 2.27 -17.89
N PRO A 19 10.68 1.43 -17.14
CA PRO A 19 12.14 1.47 -17.12
C PRO A 19 12.79 1.20 -18.50
N ALA A 20 12.09 0.50 -19.39
CA ALA A 20 12.54 0.20 -20.74
C ALA A 20 12.27 1.35 -21.71
N SER A 21 11.43 2.30 -21.36
CA SER A 21 11.05 3.43 -22.18
C SER A 21 11.57 4.74 -21.57
N GLN A 22 12.20 5.59 -22.37
CA GLN A 22 12.56 6.97 -21.96
C GLN A 22 11.37 7.94 -22.07
N ALA A 23 10.22 7.47 -22.53
CA ALA A 23 9.03 8.30 -22.69
C ALA A 23 8.40 8.58 -21.32
N GLN A 24 8.30 9.86 -20.97
CA GLN A 24 7.50 10.30 -19.83
C GLN A 24 6.05 10.48 -20.27
N VAL A 25 5.17 9.65 -19.73
CA VAL A 25 3.73 9.80 -19.92
C VAL A 25 3.22 10.84 -18.93
N ALA A 26 2.48 11.83 -19.43
CA ALA A 26 1.89 12.86 -18.57
C ALA A 26 1.00 12.22 -17.49
N PRO A 27 1.08 12.67 -16.23
CA PRO A 27 0.20 12.20 -15.17
C PRO A 27 -1.27 12.44 -15.53
N LEU A 28 -2.11 11.44 -15.25
CA LEU A 28 -3.57 11.57 -15.32
C LEU A 28 -4.11 11.93 -13.93
N ARG A 29 -4.97 12.95 -13.87
CA ARG A 29 -5.64 13.37 -12.64
C ARG A 29 -7.13 13.14 -12.75
N GLY A 30 -7.73 12.67 -11.65
CA GLY A 30 -9.17 12.50 -11.55
C GLY A 30 -9.64 12.60 -10.09
N GLY A 31 -10.94 12.59 -9.89
CA GLY A 31 -11.55 12.58 -8.56
C GLY A 31 -11.50 11.19 -7.92
N ALA A 32 -11.41 11.14 -6.59
CA ALA A 32 -11.63 9.93 -5.81
C ALA A 32 -12.72 10.20 -4.76
N ALA A 33 -13.76 9.36 -4.76
CA ALA A 33 -14.90 9.49 -3.83
C ALA A 33 -14.61 8.78 -2.49
N LEU A 34 -13.40 8.98 -1.94
CA LEU A 34 -12.99 8.32 -0.70
C LEU A 34 -13.78 8.84 0.49
N ASP A 35 -14.40 7.93 1.23
CA ASP A 35 -15.12 8.18 2.49
C ASP A 35 -14.50 7.33 3.61
N PRO A 36 -13.54 7.88 4.38
CA PRO A 36 -12.92 7.18 5.49
C PRO A 36 -13.92 6.70 6.55
N ALA A 37 -15.02 7.45 6.79
CA ALA A 37 -16.00 7.08 7.80
C ALA A 37 -16.81 5.85 7.38
N ALA A 38 -17.26 5.80 6.12
CA ALA A 38 -17.94 4.63 5.57
C ALA A 38 -17.02 3.38 5.59
N LEU A 39 -15.75 3.53 5.25
CA LEU A 39 -14.76 2.45 5.30
C LEU A 39 -14.52 1.95 6.72
N LEU A 40 -14.50 2.83 7.72
CA LEU A 40 -14.40 2.45 9.12
C LEU A 40 -15.54 1.50 9.55
N GLY A 41 -16.75 1.74 9.08
CA GLY A 41 -17.91 0.88 9.32
C GLY A 41 -17.77 -0.55 8.77
N LEU A 42 -16.87 -0.75 7.81
CA LEU A 42 -16.62 -2.03 7.14
C LEU A 42 -15.42 -2.81 7.69
N GLN A 43 -14.76 -2.36 8.76
CA GLN A 43 -13.54 -2.97 9.29
C GLN A 43 -13.67 -4.45 9.66
N GLY A 44 -14.87 -4.89 10.05
CA GLY A 44 -15.17 -6.30 10.37
C GLY A 44 -15.30 -7.20 9.14
N ASN A 45 -15.37 -6.64 7.92
CA ASN A 45 -15.53 -7.40 6.68
C ASN A 45 -14.47 -6.99 5.64
N PRO A 46 -13.30 -7.64 5.64
CA PRO A 46 -12.20 -7.29 4.72
C PRO A 46 -12.57 -7.33 3.24
N ALA A 47 -13.47 -8.24 2.86
CA ALA A 47 -13.90 -8.38 1.46
C ALA A 47 -14.73 -7.18 0.99
N SER A 48 -15.71 -6.76 1.80
CA SER A 48 -16.53 -5.58 1.52
C SER A 48 -15.70 -4.30 1.61
N TYR A 49 -14.84 -4.19 2.65
CA TYR A 49 -13.92 -3.06 2.79
C TYR A 49 -13.08 -2.84 1.54
N GLY A 50 -12.39 -3.88 1.07
CA GLY A 50 -11.51 -3.79 -0.09
C GLY A 50 -12.24 -3.48 -1.39
N ARG A 51 -13.46 -3.97 -1.56
CA ARG A 51 -14.32 -3.65 -2.72
C ARG A 51 -14.73 -2.19 -2.69
N THR A 52 -15.29 -1.72 -1.58
CA THR A 52 -15.69 -0.32 -1.41
C THR A 52 -14.51 0.64 -1.56
N LEU A 53 -13.34 0.28 -1.01
CA LEU A 53 -12.12 1.07 -1.18
C LEU A 53 -11.74 1.20 -2.66
N ALA A 54 -11.83 0.10 -3.44
CA ALA A 54 -11.54 0.14 -4.87
C ALA A 54 -12.57 0.97 -5.65
N GLU A 55 -13.85 0.81 -5.36
CA GLU A 55 -14.93 1.60 -5.98
C GLU A 55 -14.76 3.10 -5.72
N GLN A 56 -14.37 3.48 -4.51
CA GLN A 56 -14.15 4.87 -4.13
C GLN A 56 -12.87 5.44 -4.75
N LEU A 57 -11.77 4.70 -4.73
CA LEU A 57 -10.49 5.14 -5.31
C LEU A 57 -10.58 5.32 -6.83
N PHE A 58 -11.23 4.36 -7.50
CA PHE A 58 -11.40 4.34 -8.95
C PHE A 58 -12.79 4.81 -9.40
N SER A 59 -13.38 5.75 -8.64
CA SER A 59 -14.69 6.35 -8.97
C SER A 59 -14.65 7.17 -10.26
N ASP A 60 -13.50 7.74 -10.59
CA ASP A 60 -13.25 8.39 -11.87
C ASP A 60 -12.98 7.34 -12.95
N ARG A 61 -13.73 7.42 -14.06
CA ARG A 61 -13.67 6.46 -15.15
C ARG A 61 -12.31 6.45 -15.85
N ASP A 62 -11.72 7.61 -16.06
CA ASP A 62 -10.48 7.73 -16.83
C ASP A 62 -9.30 7.22 -16.00
N VAL A 63 -9.33 7.47 -14.68
CA VAL A 63 -8.38 6.91 -13.71
C VAL A 63 -8.46 5.38 -13.68
N LYS A 64 -9.67 4.84 -13.59
CA LYS A 64 -9.90 3.39 -13.63
C LYS A 64 -9.38 2.77 -14.92
N GLN A 65 -9.76 3.36 -16.06
CA GLN A 65 -9.35 2.86 -17.37
C GLN A 65 -7.82 2.91 -17.55
N ARG A 66 -7.17 4.00 -17.11
CA ARG A 66 -5.72 4.13 -17.20
C ARG A 66 -5.01 3.08 -16.34
N PHE A 67 -5.50 2.80 -15.13
CA PHE A 67 -4.93 1.75 -14.28
C PHE A 67 -4.98 0.39 -14.97
N VAL A 68 -6.14 0.00 -15.50
CA VAL A 68 -6.33 -1.27 -16.22
C VAL A 68 -5.46 -1.36 -17.48
N GLN A 69 -5.33 -0.27 -18.24
CA GLN A 69 -4.46 -0.22 -19.42
C GLN A 69 -2.99 -0.47 -19.08
N VAL A 70 -2.49 0.18 -18.01
CA VAL A 70 -1.10 0.01 -17.57
C VAL A 70 -0.85 -1.42 -17.08
N GLU A 71 -1.78 -1.98 -16.31
CA GLU A 71 -1.66 -3.38 -15.86
C GLU A 71 -1.67 -4.36 -17.02
N THR A 72 -2.61 -4.20 -17.96
CA THR A 72 -2.70 -5.06 -19.17
C THR A 72 -1.42 -4.96 -20.01
N ALA A 73 -0.86 -3.77 -20.16
CA ALA A 73 0.38 -3.57 -20.90
C ALA A 73 1.58 -4.26 -20.21
N ALA A 74 1.66 -4.17 -18.88
CA ALA A 74 2.69 -4.87 -18.10
C ALA A 74 2.56 -6.39 -18.25
N GLN A 75 1.36 -6.93 -18.14
CA GLN A 75 1.09 -8.37 -18.31
C GLN A 75 1.44 -8.85 -19.74
N ALA A 76 1.08 -8.07 -20.75
CA ALA A 76 1.39 -8.40 -22.15
C ALA A 76 2.89 -8.43 -22.44
N SER A 77 3.69 -7.63 -21.72
CA SER A 77 5.15 -7.63 -21.82
C SER A 77 5.84 -8.63 -20.90
N GLY A 78 5.07 -9.40 -20.09
CA GLY A 78 5.62 -10.30 -19.08
C GLY A 78 6.30 -9.58 -17.91
N ALA A 79 6.04 -8.29 -17.73
CA ALA A 79 6.61 -7.48 -16.66
C ALA A 79 5.72 -7.48 -15.41
N SER A 80 6.34 -7.38 -14.23
CA SER A 80 5.61 -7.12 -13.00
C SER A 80 5.34 -5.63 -12.82
N LEU A 81 4.13 -5.29 -12.40
CA LEU A 81 3.72 -3.93 -12.11
C LEU A 81 3.97 -3.60 -10.63
N ARG A 82 4.72 -2.55 -10.34
CA ARG A 82 4.83 -2.01 -8.99
C ARG A 82 3.85 -0.85 -8.83
N LEU A 83 2.87 -1.04 -7.97
CA LEU A 83 1.91 0.00 -7.57
C LEU A 83 2.44 0.71 -6.33
N SER A 84 2.94 1.93 -6.51
CA SER A 84 3.40 2.79 -5.43
C SER A 84 2.28 3.73 -5.01
N LEU A 85 1.81 3.61 -3.77
CA LEU A 85 0.79 4.49 -3.20
C LEU A 85 1.47 5.59 -2.39
N VAL A 86 1.28 6.82 -2.78
CA VAL A 86 1.77 8.03 -2.12
C VAL A 86 0.58 8.81 -1.57
N ILE A 87 0.55 9.04 -0.27
CA ILE A 87 -0.49 9.85 0.38
C ILE A 87 0.16 11.17 0.77
N ASP A 88 -0.31 12.24 0.14
CA ASP A 88 0.18 13.60 0.41
C ASP A 88 -0.18 14.03 1.84
N PRO A 89 0.66 14.85 2.50
CA PRO A 89 0.35 15.40 3.82
C PRO A 89 -0.98 16.17 3.92
N SER A 90 -1.51 16.66 2.80
CA SER A 90 -2.85 17.28 2.76
C SER A 90 -4.00 16.30 3.01
N ALA A 91 -3.77 14.99 2.81
CA ALA A 91 -4.75 13.92 2.97
C ALA A 91 -4.32 12.90 4.04
N GLN A 92 -3.77 13.38 5.15
CA GLN A 92 -3.14 12.54 6.19
C GLN A 92 -4.10 11.50 6.79
N GLU A 93 -5.39 11.78 6.88
CA GLU A 93 -6.43 10.85 7.35
C GLU A 93 -6.51 9.56 6.53
N LEU A 94 -6.15 9.61 5.25
CA LEU A 94 -6.10 8.44 4.39
C LEU A 94 -4.98 7.45 4.77
N GLN A 95 -4.02 7.87 5.61
CA GLN A 95 -2.99 6.97 6.13
C GLN A 95 -3.58 5.87 7.02
N ALA A 96 -4.70 6.13 7.68
CA ALA A 96 -5.38 5.17 8.55
C ALA A 96 -6.16 4.09 7.77
N LEU A 97 -6.37 4.25 6.47
CA LEU A 97 -7.09 3.28 5.66
C LEU A 97 -6.23 2.01 5.45
N ARG A 98 -6.92 0.88 5.35
CA ARG A 98 -6.31 -0.45 5.11
C ARG A 98 -6.09 -0.66 3.61
N TRP A 99 -5.12 0.04 3.04
CA TRP A 99 -4.79 -0.03 1.61
C TRP A 99 -4.39 -1.43 1.16
N GLU A 100 -3.90 -2.25 2.06
CA GLU A 100 -3.53 -3.65 1.83
C GLU A 100 -4.73 -4.52 1.46
N LEU A 101 -5.96 -4.05 1.73
CA LEU A 101 -7.21 -4.71 1.33
C LEU A 101 -7.70 -4.27 -0.05
N LEU A 102 -7.02 -3.33 -0.71
CA LEU A 102 -7.43 -2.81 -2.01
C LEU A 102 -7.61 -3.94 -3.03
N ARG A 103 -8.73 -3.88 -3.75
CA ARG A 103 -9.07 -4.85 -4.78
C ARG A 103 -8.93 -4.26 -6.18
N HIS A 104 -8.74 -5.14 -7.14
CA HIS A 104 -8.75 -4.76 -8.53
C HIS A 104 -10.14 -4.23 -8.95
N PRO A 105 -10.21 -3.05 -9.61
CA PRO A 105 -11.48 -2.36 -9.85
C PRO A 105 -12.43 -3.06 -10.83
N GLU A 106 -11.97 -4.06 -11.57
CA GLU A 106 -12.80 -4.83 -12.50
C GLU A 106 -12.99 -6.28 -12.05
N THR A 107 -11.91 -6.96 -11.69
CA THR A 107 -11.98 -8.38 -11.33
C THR A 107 -12.37 -8.62 -9.88
N GLY A 108 -12.22 -7.62 -9.01
CA GLY A 108 -12.41 -7.75 -7.57
C GLY A 108 -11.36 -8.61 -6.87
N ALA A 109 -10.31 -9.05 -7.56
CA ALA A 109 -9.21 -9.79 -6.98
C ALA A 109 -8.42 -8.93 -5.98
N THR A 110 -7.85 -9.53 -4.94
CA THR A 110 -7.01 -8.82 -3.98
C THR A 110 -5.66 -8.48 -4.62
N LEU A 111 -5.30 -7.19 -4.67
CA LEU A 111 -4.07 -6.75 -5.34
C LEU A 111 -2.80 -7.23 -4.62
N THR A 112 -2.81 -7.28 -3.30
CA THR A 112 -1.65 -7.66 -2.49
C THR A 112 -1.28 -9.15 -2.56
N THR A 113 -2.16 -9.98 -3.10
CA THR A 113 -1.89 -11.42 -3.31
C THR A 113 -1.53 -11.75 -4.77
N SER A 114 -1.38 -10.73 -5.62
CA SER A 114 -0.97 -10.92 -7.01
C SER A 114 0.54 -11.20 -7.09
N GLU A 115 0.93 -12.16 -7.92
CA GLU A 115 2.35 -12.45 -8.19
C GLU A 115 2.97 -11.43 -9.15
N THR A 116 2.14 -10.75 -9.93
CA THR A 116 2.56 -9.81 -10.98
C THR A 116 2.37 -8.34 -10.60
N LEU A 117 1.67 -8.05 -9.48
CA LEU A 117 1.44 -6.71 -8.99
C LEU A 117 1.94 -6.56 -7.56
N LEU A 118 2.91 -5.67 -7.35
CA LEU A 118 3.52 -5.40 -6.05
C LEU A 118 3.00 -4.06 -5.51
N LEU A 119 2.17 -4.11 -4.46
CA LEU A 119 1.71 -2.91 -3.77
C LEU A 119 2.72 -2.45 -2.72
N SER A 120 3.07 -1.17 -2.75
CA SER A 120 3.91 -0.53 -1.73
C SER A 120 3.38 0.85 -1.38
N ARG A 121 3.46 1.22 -0.09
CA ARG A 121 3.12 2.55 0.41
C ARG A 121 4.39 3.38 0.54
N PHE A 122 4.33 4.62 0.09
CA PHE A 122 5.43 5.56 0.20
C PHE A 122 5.02 6.76 1.05
N MET A 123 5.89 7.13 1.96
CA MET A 123 5.78 8.40 2.67
C MET A 123 6.59 9.45 1.92
N VAL A 124 5.98 10.60 1.67
CA VAL A 124 6.70 11.76 1.13
C VAL A 124 7.68 12.25 2.20
N SER A 125 8.96 12.13 1.94
CA SER A 125 10.00 12.71 2.80
C SER A 125 10.39 14.08 2.27
N ARG A 126 10.52 15.05 3.17
CA ARG A 126 11.13 16.36 2.87
C ARG A 126 12.63 16.36 3.11
N ASP A 127 13.19 15.23 3.50
CA ASP A 127 14.62 15.07 3.74
C ASP A 127 15.30 14.66 2.42
N PHE A 128 16.00 15.59 1.80
CA PHE A 128 16.75 15.40 0.56
C PHE A 128 18.22 15.06 0.81
N ARG A 129 18.62 14.79 2.05
CA ARG A 129 20.01 14.41 2.34
C ARG A 129 20.33 13.11 1.64
N PRO A 130 21.50 13.00 0.99
CA PRO A 130 21.92 11.75 0.37
C PRO A 130 22.04 10.64 1.43
N ILE A 131 21.44 9.49 1.15
CA ILE A 131 21.58 8.33 2.01
C ILE A 131 23.03 7.83 1.91
N LYS A 132 23.77 7.89 3.03
CA LYS A 132 25.07 7.25 3.13
C LYS A 132 24.85 5.77 3.41
N LEU A 133 25.19 4.93 2.44
CA LEU A 133 25.19 3.48 2.65
C LEU A 133 26.25 3.13 3.69
N ARG A 134 25.86 2.37 4.70
CA ARG A 134 26.77 1.83 5.71
C ARG A 134 27.36 0.51 5.21
N ALA A 135 28.57 0.20 5.69
CA ALA A 135 29.13 -1.13 5.50
C ALA A 135 28.21 -2.17 6.17
N ARG A 136 28.19 -3.38 5.63
CA ARG A 136 27.33 -4.48 6.16
C ARG A 136 27.57 -4.72 7.65
N SER A 137 28.82 -4.63 8.12
CA SER A 137 29.21 -4.75 9.53
C SER A 137 28.67 -3.64 10.44
N GLU A 138 28.20 -2.53 9.85
CA GLU A 138 27.68 -1.38 10.58
C GLU A 138 26.13 -1.30 10.50
N LEU A 139 25.50 -2.27 9.86
CA LEU A 139 24.04 -2.32 9.76
C LEU A 139 23.46 -2.66 11.14
N THR A 140 22.46 -1.87 11.54
CA THR A 140 21.69 -2.11 12.76
C THR A 140 20.26 -2.38 12.38
N GLY A 141 19.73 -3.51 12.82
CA GLY A 141 18.32 -3.88 12.67
C GLY A 141 17.55 -3.68 13.97
N VAL A 142 16.31 -3.24 13.88
CA VAL A 142 15.38 -3.20 15.01
C VAL A 142 14.31 -4.28 14.77
N ILE A 143 14.16 -5.17 15.76
CA ILE A 143 13.10 -6.18 15.77
C ILE A 143 12.01 -5.68 16.70
N ALA A 144 10.83 -5.38 16.16
CA ALA A 144 9.66 -4.97 16.93
C ALA A 144 8.59 -6.08 16.87
N VAL A 145 8.26 -6.66 18.02
CA VAL A 145 7.23 -7.70 18.13
C VAL A 145 6.06 -7.14 18.94
N ALA A 146 4.86 -7.13 18.34
CA ALA A 146 3.65 -6.75 19.04
C ALA A 146 3.17 -7.92 19.92
N ALA A 147 3.45 -7.87 21.20
CA ALA A 147 3.01 -8.86 22.19
C ALA A 147 2.15 -8.18 23.27
N PRO A 148 0.83 -8.00 23.03
CA PRO A 148 -0.08 -7.45 24.01
C PRO A 148 -0.15 -8.31 25.28
N PRO A 149 -0.51 -7.74 26.45
CA PRO A 149 -0.68 -8.51 27.69
C PRO A 149 -1.67 -9.66 27.52
N ALA A 150 -1.39 -10.81 28.15
CA ALA A 150 -2.20 -12.03 28.03
C ALA A 150 -3.69 -11.80 28.37
N ALA A 151 -3.99 -10.96 29.35
CA ALA A 151 -5.36 -10.61 29.72
C ALA A 151 -6.12 -9.91 28.56
N SER A 152 -5.45 -9.03 27.82
CA SER A 152 -6.03 -8.35 26.64
C SER A 152 -6.26 -9.31 25.47
N LEU A 153 -5.39 -10.30 25.31
CA LEU A 153 -5.54 -11.33 24.28
C LEU A 153 -6.71 -12.26 24.60
N GLN A 154 -6.83 -12.71 25.85
CA GLN A 154 -7.94 -13.57 26.30
C GLN A 154 -9.31 -12.90 26.11
N GLN A 155 -9.43 -11.59 26.49
CA GLN A 155 -10.66 -10.84 26.29
C GLN A 155 -11.10 -10.75 24.82
N ARG A 156 -10.16 -10.86 23.88
CA ARG A 156 -10.40 -10.77 22.43
C ARG A 156 -10.41 -12.12 21.74
N GLY A 157 -10.25 -13.23 22.47
CA GLY A 157 -10.16 -14.56 21.89
C GLY A 157 -8.95 -14.77 20.99
N LEU A 158 -7.85 -14.04 21.24
CA LEU A 158 -6.62 -14.10 20.45
C LEU A 158 -5.59 -15.01 21.12
N ALA A 159 -4.81 -15.70 20.30
CA ALA A 159 -3.70 -16.52 20.77
C ALA A 159 -2.55 -15.66 21.33
N ALA A 160 -1.81 -16.17 22.30
CA ALA A 160 -0.61 -15.53 22.79
C ALA A 160 0.49 -15.53 21.72
N VAL A 161 1.25 -14.43 21.68
CA VAL A 161 2.42 -14.32 20.79
C VAL A 161 3.64 -14.88 21.51
N ASP A 162 4.31 -15.84 20.87
CA ASP A 162 5.59 -16.38 21.33
C ASP A 162 6.71 -15.37 20.99
N PHE A 163 6.87 -14.38 21.88
CA PHE A 163 7.82 -13.29 21.69
C PHE A 163 9.26 -13.78 21.47
N GLU A 164 9.73 -14.70 22.31
CA GLU A 164 11.10 -15.21 22.24
C GLU A 164 11.34 -16.02 20.97
N GLY A 165 10.38 -16.85 20.60
CA GLY A 165 10.43 -17.61 19.36
C GLY A 165 10.43 -16.72 18.11
N GLU A 166 9.63 -15.65 18.08
CA GLU A 166 9.65 -14.67 16.97
C GLU A 166 11.00 -13.96 16.86
N VAL A 167 11.54 -13.48 17.97
CA VAL A 167 12.86 -12.83 17.99
C VAL A 167 13.95 -13.79 17.53
N SER A 168 13.91 -15.05 17.99
CA SER A 168 14.86 -16.08 17.60
C SER A 168 14.80 -16.39 16.10
N ARG A 169 13.59 -16.55 15.53
CA ARG A 169 13.39 -16.79 14.09
C ARG A 169 13.93 -15.65 13.25
N VAL A 170 13.65 -14.40 13.63
CA VAL A 170 14.16 -13.24 12.89
C VAL A 170 15.69 -13.14 12.97
N ARG A 171 16.27 -13.38 14.16
CA ARG A 171 17.73 -13.40 14.30
C ARG A 171 18.38 -14.47 13.44
N ALA A 172 17.82 -15.67 13.40
CA ALA A 172 18.31 -16.76 12.57
C ALA A 172 18.23 -16.41 11.08
N ALA A 173 17.12 -15.79 10.64
CA ALA A 173 16.96 -15.36 9.25
C ALA A 173 17.95 -14.26 8.85
N LEU A 174 18.32 -13.38 9.78
CA LEU A 174 19.28 -12.28 9.54
C LEU A 174 20.75 -12.67 9.74
N ALA A 175 21.04 -13.84 10.32
CA ALA A 175 22.42 -14.26 10.59
C ALA A 175 23.28 -14.45 9.32
N GLY A 176 22.64 -14.61 8.16
CA GLY A 176 23.30 -14.71 6.85
C GLY A 176 23.39 -13.39 6.06
N VAL A 177 22.88 -12.28 6.60
CA VAL A 177 22.79 -10.99 5.88
C VAL A 177 23.97 -10.05 6.12
#